data_b43c9f28b00ac400fe62163caebc8952
#
_entry.id   b43c9f28b00ac400fe62163caebc8952
#
_cell.length_a   1.000
_cell.length_b   1.000
_cell.length_c   1.000
_cell.angle_alpha   90.00
_cell.angle_beta   90.00
_cell.angle_gamma   90.00
#
_symmetry.space_group_name_H-M   'P 1'
#
loop_
_entity.id
_entity.type
_entity.pdbx_description
1 polymer ?
#
loop_
_entity_poly.entity_id
_entity_poly.type
_entity_poly.pdbx_seq_one_letter_code
_entity_poly.pdbx_strand_id
1 'polypeptide(L)'
;MISLNSSVETWAHRWPAGLKLGSLCFATVILFSQNSLVFHSAVFGASIVLYHLPGKQFSKPGLQRLFALWPFIAIILVWHVLTGAKVEGLVVTLRLLSAVAIANLVTMTTKLSEMIEVIRWISTPLRRFGMNTRVLEIGIALVVRFTPVLIDKGGQLTQSWSARSHRKPSWKIVMPFTVLAIDDAEYVADA
;
A
#
# COMPACT_ATOMS: atom_id res chain seq x y z
N MET A 1 2.78 -13.26 -9.91
CA MET A 1 3.48 -12.29 -9.04
C MET A 1 2.49 -11.21 -8.65
N ILE A 2 2.09 -11.18 -7.38
CA ILE A 2 1.25 -10.11 -6.83
C ILE A 2 2.20 -8.98 -6.42
N SER A 3 2.71 -8.21 -7.38
CA SER A 3 3.41 -6.99 -7.03
C SER A 3 2.36 -5.90 -6.85
N LEU A 4 2.22 -5.39 -5.65
CA LEU A 4 1.43 -4.19 -5.34
C LEU A 4 1.99 -2.95 -6.05
N ASN A 5 3.21 -3.07 -6.57
CA ASN A 5 3.91 -2.03 -7.29
C ASN A 5 3.53 -2.05 -8.78
N SER A 6 3.40 -0.89 -9.39
CA SER A 6 3.21 -0.76 -10.84
C SER A 6 4.43 -1.29 -11.59
N SER A 7 4.21 -2.10 -12.64
CA SER A 7 5.29 -2.56 -13.54
C SER A 7 5.87 -1.44 -14.43
N VAL A 8 5.29 -0.25 -14.38
CA VAL A 8 5.71 0.91 -15.17
C VAL A 8 6.57 1.82 -14.30
N GLU A 9 7.86 1.92 -14.62
CA GLU A 9 8.75 2.89 -13.99
C GLU A 9 8.37 4.31 -14.44
N THR A 10 7.96 5.14 -13.49
CA THR A 10 7.60 6.53 -13.70
C THR A 10 8.62 7.46 -13.04
N TRP A 11 8.65 8.72 -13.46
CA TRP A 11 9.47 9.75 -12.83
C TRP A 11 9.30 9.78 -11.30
N ALA A 12 8.11 9.51 -10.79
CA ALA A 12 7.82 9.41 -9.37
C ALA A 12 8.59 8.29 -8.65
N HIS A 13 9.06 7.25 -9.35
CA HIS A 13 9.88 6.18 -8.74
C HIS A 13 11.29 6.65 -8.35
N ARG A 14 11.80 7.72 -8.97
CA ARG A 14 13.15 8.26 -8.68
C ARG A 14 13.23 9.08 -7.39
N TRP A 15 12.08 9.46 -6.83
CA TRP A 15 12.06 10.23 -5.59
C TRP A 15 12.25 9.31 -4.38
N PRO A 16 13.05 9.73 -3.38
CA PRO A 16 13.26 8.94 -2.18
C PRO A 16 11.94 8.68 -1.45
N ALA A 17 11.74 7.44 -0.98
CA ALA A 17 10.50 7.02 -0.32
C ALA A 17 10.15 7.87 0.91
N GLY A 18 11.17 8.35 1.63
CA GLY A 18 10.97 9.25 2.77
C GLY A 18 10.27 10.56 2.41
N LEU A 19 10.64 11.17 1.27
CA LEU A 19 9.98 12.39 0.80
C LEU A 19 8.53 12.12 0.35
N LYS A 20 8.28 10.97 -0.31
CA LYS A 20 6.93 10.58 -0.72
C LYS A 20 6.01 10.35 0.49
N LEU A 21 6.49 9.62 1.49
CA LEU A 21 5.74 9.38 2.71
C LEU A 21 5.55 10.66 3.53
N GLY A 22 6.60 11.50 3.63
CA GLY A 22 6.50 12.81 4.27
C GLY A 22 5.51 13.74 3.58
N SER A 23 5.54 13.80 2.24
CA SER A 23 4.57 14.58 1.47
C SER A 23 3.14 14.05 1.59
N LEU A 24 2.96 12.73 1.69
CA LEU A 24 1.66 12.12 1.96
C LEU A 24 1.12 12.54 3.33
N CYS A 25 1.96 12.45 4.37
CA CYS A 25 1.57 12.90 5.72
C CYS A 25 1.19 14.39 5.73
N PHE A 26 1.99 15.23 5.09
CA PHE A 26 1.72 16.66 5.00
C PHE A 26 0.43 16.96 4.23
N ALA A 27 0.25 16.32 3.07
CA ALA A 27 -0.97 16.46 2.27
C ALA A 27 -2.22 16.01 3.02
N THR A 28 -2.16 14.91 3.77
CA THR A 28 -3.30 14.46 4.60
C THR A 28 -3.61 15.43 5.72
N VAL A 29 -2.63 15.98 6.41
CA VAL A 29 -2.85 17.00 7.45
C VAL A 29 -3.56 18.22 6.85
N ILE A 30 -3.12 18.72 5.70
CA ILE A 30 -3.75 19.86 5.01
C ILE A 30 -5.18 19.51 4.59
N LEU A 31 -5.41 18.32 4.00
CA LEU A 31 -6.74 17.86 3.60
C LEU A 31 -7.72 17.83 4.77
N PHE A 32 -7.28 17.38 5.93
CA PHE A 32 -8.14 17.30 7.11
C PHE A 32 -8.30 18.64 7.85
N SER A 33 -7.39 19.59 7.63
CA SER A 33 -7.47 20.94 8.20
C SER A 33 -8.46 21.86 7.48
N GLN A 34 -8.72 21.60 6.18
CA GLN A 34 -9.59 22.43 5.35
C GLN A 34 -10.99 21.85 5.19
N ASN A 35 -12.02 22.72 5.20
CA ASN A 35 -13.42 22.32 4.98
C ASN A 35 -14.01 22.94 3.68
N SER A 36 -13.20 23.56 2.85
CA SER A 36 -13.64 24.21 1.62
C SER A 36 -13.92 23.18 0.50
N LEU A 37 -15.10 23.20 -0.08
CA LEU A 37 -15.49 22.37 -1.22
C LEU A 37 -14.57 22.62 -2.43
N VAL A 38 -14.27 23.91 -2.71
CA VAL A 38 -13.42 24.31 -3.83
C VAL A 38 -12.01 23.74 -3.68
N PHE A 39 -11.47 23.77 -2.46
CA PHE A 39 -10.15 23.20 -2.16
C PHE A 39 -10.13 21.68 -2.44
N HIS A 40 -11.09 20.92 -1.93
CA HIS A 40 -11.14 19.46 -2.14
C HIS A 40 -11.39 19.08 -3.59
N SER A 41 -12.20 19.83 -4.33
CA SER A 41 -12.40 19.60 -5.76
C SER A 41 -11.13 19.86 -6.57
N ALA A 42 -10.38 20.92 -6.23
CA ALA A 42 -9.10 21.20 -6.86
C ALA A 42 -8.04 20.11 -6.59
N VAL A 43 -7.93 19.65 -5.33
CA VAL A 43 -6.98 18.57 -4.96
C VAL A 43 -7.36 17.25 -5.62
N PHE A 44 -8.65 16.94 -5.70
CA PHE A 44 -9.12 15.74 -6.40
C PHE A 44 -8.84 15.81 -7.89
N GLY A 45 -9.10 16.95 -8.52
CA GLY A 45 -8.75 17.19 -9.93
C GLY A 45 -7.24 17.06 -10.19
N ALA A 46 -6.41 17.66 -9.33
CA ALA A 46 -4.95 17.53 -9.41
C ALA A 46 -4.49 16.06 -9.26
N SER A 47 -5.12 15.31 -8.36
CA SER A 47 -4.85 13.87 -8.20
C SER A 47 -5.17 13.09 -9.48
N ILE A 48 -6.29 13.36 -10.13
CA ILE A 48 -6.66 12.73 -11.41
C ILE A 48 -5.63 13.06 -12.50
N VAL A 49 -5.19 14.30 -12.59
CA VAL A 49 -4.15 14.71 -13.55
C VAL A 49 -2.85 13.94 -13.28
N LEU A 50 -2.43 13.82 -12.02
CA LEU A 50 -1.24 13.04 -11.62
C LEU A 50 -1.35 11.56 -12.01
N TYR A 51 -2.54 10.96 -11.99
CA TYR A 51 -2.75 9.59 -12.47
C TYR A 51 -2.63 9.44 -13.98
N HIS A 52 -2.93 10.50 -14.75
CA HIS A 52 -2.87 10.45 -16.23
C HIS A 52 -1.48 10.74 -16.78
N LEU A 53 -0.62 11.48 -16.05
CA LEU A 53 0.75 11.82 -16.48
C LEU A 53 1.60 10.59 -16.86
N PRO A 54 1.60 9.47 -16.11
CA PRO A 54 2.40 8.28 -16.43
C PRO A 54 1.81 7.39 -17.54
N GLY A 55 0.61 7.71 -18.05
CA GLY A 55 -0.04 6.99 -19.15
C GLY A 55 -1.13 5.99 -18.70
N LYS A 56 -1.85 5.45 -19.71
CA LYS A 56 -3.04 4.60 -19.50
C LYS A 56 -2.78 3.30 -18.74
N GLN A 57 -1.57 2.76 -18.81
CA GLN A 57 -1.21 1.52 -18.10
C GLN A 57 -1.08 1.72 -16.59
N PHE A 58 -0.75 2.94 -16.16
CA PHE A 58 -0.69 3.30 -14.75
C PHE A 58 -2.06 3.72 -14.19
N SER A 59 -2.84 4.46 -14.98
CA SER A 59 -4.13 5.00 -14.54
C SER A 59 -5.20 3.94 -14.31
N LYS A 60 -5.25 2.88 -15.15
CA LYS A 60 -6.26 1.82 -15.03
C LYS A 60 -6.28 1.12 -13.66
N PRO A 61 -5.16 0.52 -13.17
CA PRO A 61 -5.17 -0.13 -11.86
C PRO A 61 -5.39 0.84 -10.70
N GLY A 62 -4.94 2.09 -10.83
CA GLY A 62 -5.16 3.13 -9.84
C GLY A 62 -6.64 3.50 -9.70
N LEU A 63 -7.32 3.73 -10.83
CA LEU A 63 -8.74 4.05 -10.86
C LEU A 63 -9.63 2.89 -10.40
N GLN A 64 -9.27 1.65 -10.73
CA GLN A 64 -10.00 0.47 -10.27
C GLN A 64 -10.00 0.35 -8.73
N ARG A 65 -8.89 0.69 -8.09
CA ARG A 65 -8.80 0.71 -6.63
C ARG A 65 -9.64 1.82 -6.01
N LEU A 66 -9.71 2.99 -6.63
CA LEU A 66 -10.60 4.08 -6.22
C LEU A 66 -12.08 3.69 -6.41
N PHE A 67 -12.40 3.00 -7.50
CA PHE A 67 -13.75 2.51 -7.73
C PHE A 67 -14.20 1.49 -6.68
N ALA A 68 -13.29 0.74 -6.06
CA ALA A 68 -13.62 -0.16 -4.96
C ALA A 68 -14.18 0.56 -3.72
N LEU A 69 -14.02 1.88 -3.63
CA LEU A 69 -14.57 2.71 -2.55
C LEU A 69 -16.05 3.12 -2.78
N TRP A 70 -16.64 2.79 -3.94
CA TRP A 70 -17.99 3.21 -4.28
C TRP A 70 -19.05 2.88 -3.21
N PRO A 71 -19.05 1.70 -2.52
CA PRO A 71 -20.04 1.43 -1.49
C PRO A 71 -19.89 2.35 -0.28
N PHE A 72 -18.67 2.71 0.10
CA PHE A 72 -18.42 3.67 1.18
C PHE A 72 -18.90 5.08 0.80
N ILE A 73 -18.66 5.49 -0.45
CA ILE A 73 -19.11 6.78 -0.97
C ILE A 73 -20.65 6.83 -0.97
N ALA A 74 -21.31 5.75 -1.41
CA ALA A 74 -22.76 5.66 -1.42
C ALA A 74 -23.34 5.82 0.00
N ILE A 75 -22.78 5.14 0.99
CA ILE A 75 -23.21 5.23 2.38
C ILE A 75 -23.05 6.66 2.91
N ILE A 76 -21.91 7.30 2.68
CA ILE A 76 -21.64 8.67 3.13
C ILE A 76 -22.65 9.65 2.49
N LEU A 77 -22.87 9.54 1.19
CA LEU A 77 -23.79 10.43 0.48
C LEU A 77 -25.24 10.23 0.93
N VAL A 78 -25.70 8.98 1.05
CA VAL A 78 -27.05 8.67 1.53
C VAL A 78 -27.27 9.24 2.92
N TRP A 79 -26.32 9.03 3.84
CA TRP A 79 -26.39 9.56 5.19
C TRP A 79 -26.53 11.09 5.22
N HIS A 80 -25.68 11.80 4.47
CA HIS A 80 -25.71 13.26 4.44
C HIS A 80 -26.93 13.83 3.69
N VAL A 81 -27.50 13.10 2.75
CA VAL A 81 -28.78 13.47 2.13
C VAL A 81 -29.94 13.36 3.12
N LEU A 82 -29.96 12.28 3.93
CA LEU A 82 -31.00 12.07 4.96
C LEU A 82 -30.90 13.09 6.10
N THR A 83 -29.69 13.51 6.46
CA THR A 83 -29.46 14.54 7.51
C THR A 83 -29.60 15.97 6.99
N GLY A 84 -29.80 16.17 5.67
CA GLY A 84 -29.93 17.50 5.07
C GLY A 84 -28.60 18.23 4.83
N ALA A 85 -27.47 17.68 5.25
CA ALA A 85 -26.12 18.27 5.17
C ALA A 85 -25.40 17.93 3.85
N LYS A 86 -26.06 18.18 2.70
CA LYS A 86 -25.59 17.76 1.37
C LYS A 86 -24.18 18.27 1.01
N VAL A 87 -23.89 19.53 1.34
CA VAL A 87 -22.57 20.14 1.04
C VAL A 87 -21.47 19.50 1.86
N GLU A 88 -21.72 19.23 3.13
CA GLU A 88 -20.77 18.55 4.02
C GLU A 88 -20.50 17.12 3.52
N GLY A 89 -21.54 16.39 3.10
CA GLY A 89 -21.39 15.07 2.50
C GLY A 89 -20.48 15.06 1.26
N LEU A 90 -20.60 16.10 0.42
CA LEU A 90 -19.75 16.24 -0.75
C LEU A 90 -18.29 16.54 -0.37
N VAL A 91 -18.07 17.41 0.61
CA VAL A 91 -16.73 17.72 1.14
C VAL A 91 -16.07 16.46 1.73
N VAL A 92 -16.79 15.69 2.56
CA VAL A 92 -16.28 14.46 3.16
C VAL A 92 -15.94 13.42 2.10
N THR A 93 -16.81 13.26 1.09
CA THR A 93 -16.60 12.33 -0.02
C THR A 93 -15.35 12.71 -0.84
N LEU A 94 -15.20 13.98 -1.23
CA LEU A 94 -14.04 14.46 -1.97
C LEU A 94 -12.75 14.36 -1.15
N ARG A 95 -12.81 14.62 0.16
CA ARG A 95 -11.71 14.45 1.09
C ARG A 95 -11.24 12.99 1.11
N LEU A 96 -12.17 12.06 1.29
CA LEU A 96 -11.87 10.62 1.29
C LEU A 96 -11.25 10.18 -0.03
N LEU A 97 -11.85 10.55 -1.15
CA LEU A 97 -11.34 10.20 -2.48
C LEU A 97 -9.95 10.77 -2.73
N SER A 98 -9.72 12.04 -2.37
CA SER A 98 -8.42 12.69 -2.53
C SER A 98 -7.35 12.03 -1.66
N ALA A 99 -7.65 11.78 -0.38
CA ALA A 99 -6.72 11.14 0.54
C ALA A 99 -6.32 9.73 0.05
N VAL A 100 -7.31 8.92 -0.34
CA VAL A 100 -7.04 7.57 -0.86
C VAL A 100 -6.35 7.62 -2.22
N ALA A 101 -6.69 8.57 -3.08
CA ALA A 101 -6.01 8.74 -4.36
C ALA A 101 -4.51 9.02 -4.17
N ILE A 102 -4.16 9.98 -3.32
CA ILE A 102 -2.75 10.32 -3.04
C ILE A 102 -2.03 9.13 -2.38
N ALA A 103 -2.65 8.48 -1.39
CA ALA A 103 -2.08 7.31 -0.72
C ALA A 103 -1.83 6.14 -1.69
N ASN A 104 -2.80 5.85 -2.57
CA ASN A 104 -2.66 4.82 -3.58
C ASN A 104 -1.56 5.15 -4.59
N LEU A 105 -1.43 6.42 -5.00
CA LEU A 105 -0.35 6.88 -5.88
C LEU A 105 1.02 6.66 -5.24
N VAL A 106 1.20 7.02 -3.97
CA VAL A 106 2.44 6.78 -3.22
C VAL A 106 2.72 5.27 -3.12
N THR A 107 1.72 4.45 -2.80
CA THR A 107 1.85 2.99 -2.70
C THR A 107 2.25 2.35 -4.03
N MET A 108 1.68 2.82 -5.15
CA MET A 108 2.01 2.30 -6.49
C MET A 108 3.40 2.71 -6.98
N THR A 109 3.95 3.81 -6.46
CA THR A 109 5.24 4.38 -6.87
C THR A 109 6.39 4.10 -5.90
N THR A 110 6.11 3.44 -4.76
CA THR A 110 7.13 3.16 -3.74
C THR A 110 7.31 1.66 -3.59
N LYS A 111 8.55 1.18 -3.73
CA LYS A 111 8.89 -0.23 -3.54
C LYS A 111 8.87 -0.57 -2.04
N LEU A 112 8.51 -1.81 -1.72
CA LEU A 112 8.49 -2.30 -0.34
C LEU A 112 9.87 -2.14 0.34
N SER A 113 10.95 -2.42 -0.40
CA SER A 113 12.33 -2.24 0.06
C SER A 113 12.64 -0.80 0.47
N GLU A 114 12.15 0.19 -0.30
CA GLU A 114 12.32 1.60 0.00
C GLU A 114 11.51 2.02 1.25
N MET A 115 10.31 1.46 1.43
CA MET A 115 9.51 1.70 2.66
C MET A 115 10.23 1.17 3.90
N ILE A 116 10.85 0.00 3.80
CA ILE A 116 11.63 -0.59 4.89
C ILE A 116 12.83 0.28 5.25
N GLU A 117 13.49 0.87 4.27
CA GLU A 117 14.62 1.79 4.48
C GLU A 117 14.18 3.05 5.27
N VAL A 118 13.01 3.58 4.95
CA VAL A 118 12.43 4.71 5.70
C VAL A 118 12.12 4.31 7.16
N ILE A 119 11.55 3.13 7.39
CA ILE A 119 11.30 2.62 8.75
C ILE A 119 12.63 2.49 9.52
N ARG A 120 13.66 1.97 8.88
CA ARG A 120 15.00 1.86 9.46
C ARG A 120 15.57 3.23 9.85
N TRP A 121 15.42 4.21 8.97
CA TRP A 121 15.87 5.58 9.23
C TRP A 121 15.12 6.23 10.40
N ILE A 122 13.79 6.09 10.46
CA ILE A 122 12.96 6.60 11.56
C ILE A 122 13.26 5.87 12.89
N SER A 123 13.64 4.60 12.83
CA SER A 123 13.98 3.81 14.01
C SER A 123 15.37 4.17 14.59
N THR A 124 16.25 4.79 13.80
CA THR A 124 17.59 5.15 14.24
C THR A 124 17.62 6.10 15.47
N PRO A 125 16.81 7.17 15.55
CA PRO A 125 16.77 8.03 16.72
C PRO A 125 16.18 7.35 17.97
N LEU A 126 15.36 6.27 17.81
CA LEU A 126 14.83 5.52 18.94
C LEU A 126 15.92 4.81 19.77
N ARG A 127 17.10 4.56 19.16
CA ARG A 127 18.26 4.06 19.90
C ARG A 127 18.68 4.99 21.04
N ARG A 128 18.51 6.30 20.87
CA ARG A 128 18.81 7.29 21.91
C ARG A 128 17.88 7.21 23.12
N PHE A 129 16.68 6.65 22.96
CA PHE A 129 15.69 6.44 24.02
C PHE A 129 15.83 5.08 24.73
N GLY A 130 16.98 4.37 24.53
CA GLY A 130 17.25 3.10 25.22
C GLY A 130 16.50 1.88 24.65
N MET A 131 15.77 2.01 23.54
CA MET A 131 15.11 0.88 22.89
C MET A 131 16.12 0.00 22.16
N ASN A 132 16.03 -1.32 22.36
CA ASN A 132 16.91 -2.28 21.71
C ASN A 132 16.53 -2.47 20.23
N THR A 133 16.97 -1.51 19.39
CA THR A 133 16.67 -1.50 17.97
C THR A 133 17.35 -2.64 17.19
N ARG A 134 18.30 -3.37 17.82
CA ARG A 134 19.00 -4.49 17.20
C ARG A 134 18.03 -5.59 16.77
N VAL A 135 17.02 -5.90 17.60
CA VAL A 135 15.97 -6.88 17.28
C VAL A 135 15.17 -6.44 16.07
N LEU A 136 14.84 -5.14 16.00
CA LEU A 136 14.11 -4.56 14.87
C LEU A 136 14.94 -4.61 13.57
N GLU A 137 16.22 -4.27 13.66
CA GLU A 137 17.16 -4.32 12.51
C GLU A 137 17.31 -5.74 11.96
N ILE A 138 17.46 -6.72 12.85
CA ILE A 138 17.53 -8.14 12.47
C ILE A 138 16.19 -8.59 11.86
N GLY A 139 15.06 -8.25 12.51
CA GLY A 139 13.74 -8.60 12.01
C GLY A 139 13.47 -8.03 10.61
N ILE A 140 13.82 -6.76 10.38
CA ILE A 140 13.69 -6.12 9.06
C ILE A 140 14.60 -6.82 8.04
N ALA A 141 15.84 -7.10 8.38
CA ALA A 141 16.79 -7.79 7.49
C ALA A 141 16.27 -9.19 7.10
N LEU A 142 15.71 -9.93 8.06
CA LEU A 142 15.10 -11.23 7.84
C LEU A 142 13.89 -11.12 6.92
N VAL A 143 12.95 -10.17 7.16
CA VAL A 143 11.78 -9.98 6.29
C VAL A 143 12.19 -9.67 4.85
N VAL A 144 13.16 -8.77 4.64
CA VAL A 144 13.67 -8.44 3.29
C VAL A 144 14.24 -9.65 2.59
N ARG A 145 15.00 -10.48 3.31
CA ARG A 145 15.65 -11.68 2.78
C ARG A 145 14.66 -12.80 2.51
N PHE A 146 13.72 -13.03 3.43
CA PHE A 146 12.77 -14.16 3.34
C PHE A 146 11.59 -13.90 2.42
N THR A 147 11.15 -12.65 2.27
CA THR A 147 10.00 -12.32 1.41
C THR A 147 10.14 -12.88 -0.01
N PRO A 148 11.25 -12.66 -0.76
CA PRO A 148 11.39 -13.24 -2.09
C PRO A 148 11.44 -14.79 -2.06
N VAL A 149 12.13 -15.37 -1.07
CA VAL A 149 12.24 -16.84 -0.93
C VAL A 149 10.87 -17.47 -0.69
N LEU A 150 10.05 -16.88 0.19
CA LEU A 150 8.70 -17.36 0.46
C LEU A 150 7.77 -17.20 -0.76
N ILE A 151 7.90 -16.13 -1.52
CA ILE A 151 7.15 -15.93 -2.77
C ILE A 151 7.49 -17.01 -3.79
N ASP A 152 8.76 -17.33 -3.96
CA ASP A 152 9.23 -18.36 -4.90
C ASP A 152 8.78 -19.75 -4.46
N LYS A 153 8.88 -20.10 -3.18
CA LYS A 153 8.38 -21.36 -2.62
C LYS A 153 6.86 -21.48 -2.76
N GLY A 154 6.12 -20.41 -2.49
CA GLY A 154 4.67 -20.36 -2.72
C GLY A 154 4.31 -20.56 -4.19
N GLY A 155 5.09 -20.00 -5.10
CA GLY A 155 4.96 -20.22 -6.55
C GLY A 155 5.19 -21.67 -6.94
N GLN A 156 6.24 -22.31 -6.43
CA GLN A 156 6.56 -23.72 -6.67
C GLN A 156 5.47 -24.65 -6.12
N LEU A 157 4.96 -24.38 -4.92
CA LEU A 157 3.83 -25.14 -4.36
C LEU A 157 2.57 -25.03 -5.22
N THR A 158 2.27 -23.83 -5.70
CA THR A 158 1.14 -23.58 -6.59
C THR A 158 1.29 -24.34 -7.91
N GLN A 159 2.47 -24.35 -8.50
CA GLN A 159 2.80 -25.10 -9.72
C GLN A 159 2.68 -26.62 -9.48
N SER A 160 3.24 -27.11 -8.39
CA SER A 160 3.15 -28.53 -8.00
C SER A 160 1.71 -28.98 -7.79
N TRP A 161 0.88 -28.15 -7.21
CA TRP A 161 -0.55 -28.40 -7.08
C TRP A 161 -1.24 -28.46 -8.43
N SER A 162 -0.96 -27.51 -9.31
CA SER A 162 -1.55 -27.43 -10.65
C SER A 162 -1.17 -28.64 -11.53
N ALA A 163 0.03 -29.19 -11.32
CA ALA A 163 0.47 -30.41 -12.01
C ALA A 163 -0.27 -31.67 -11.56
N ARG A 164 -0.77 -31.69 -10.32
CA ARG A 164 -1.47 -32.83 -9.72
C ARG A 164 -2.99 -32.73 -9.75
N SER A 165 -3.54 -31.53 -9.96
CA SER A 165 -4.98 -31.28 -9.90
C SER A 165 -5.40 -30.20 -10.87
N HIS A 166 -6.47 -30.46 -11.65
CA HIS A 166 -7.11 -29.45 -12.49
C HIS A 166 -7.88 -28.38 -11.69
N ARG A 167 -8.00 -28.54 -10.36
CA ARG A 167 -8.70 -27.57 -9.50
C ARG A 167 -7.76 -26.45 -9.11
N LYS A 168 -8.30 -25.22 -9.05
CA LYS A 168 -7.57 -24.05 -8.58
C LYS A 168 -7.00 -24.30 -7.17
N PRO A 169 -5.79 -23.77 -6.86
CA PRO A 169 -5.21 -23.89 -5.54
C PRO A 169 -6.20 -23.42 -4.48
N SER A 170 -6.49 -24.30 -3.52
CA SER A 170 -7.43 -24.06 -2.43
C SER A 170 -6.64 -23.70 -1.16
N TRP A 171 -7.34 -23.28 -0.12
CA TRP A 171 -6.80 -23.03 1.22
C TRP A 171 -5.91 -24.18 1.75
N LYS A 172 -6.05 -25.39 1.23
CA LYS A 172 -5.22 -26.56 1.58
C LYS A 172 -3.71 -26.38 1.30
N ILE A 173 -3.32 -25.43 0.42
CA ILE A 173 -1.91 -25.12 0.15
C ILE A 173 -1.28 -24.32 1.32
N VAL A 174 -2.08 -23.63 2.11
CA VAL A 174 -1.58 -22.82 3.21
C VAL A 174 -0.83 -23.66 4.24
N MET A 175 -1.34 -24.87 4.54
CA MET A 175 -0.71 -25.73 5.55
C MET A 175 0.71 -26.18 5.16
N PRO A 176 0.97 -26.77 3.98
CA PRO A 176 2.32 -27.10 3.57
C PRO A 176 3.21 -25.87 3.37
N PHE A 177 2.65 -24.71 2.98
CA PHE A 177 3.40 -23.46 2.90
C PHE A 177 3.85 -22.99 4.28
N THR A 178 2.98 -23.08 5.30
CA THR A 178 3.32 -22.71 6.67
C THR A 178 4.40 -23.61 7.25
N VAL A 179 4.33 -24.91 6.99
CA VAL A 179 5.38 -25.86 7.43
C VAL A 179 6.74 -25.49 6.82
N LEU A 180 6.79 -25.21 5.51
CA LEU A 180 8.03 -24.77 4.85
C LEU A 180 8.55 -23.44 5.40
N ALA A 181 7.67 -22.52 5.74
CA ALA A 181 8.07 -21.23 6.31
C ALA A 181 8.64 -21.37 7.74
N ILE A 182 8.07 -22.30 8.54
CA ILE A 182 8.58 -22.59 9.89
C ILE A 182 9.93 -23.29 9.80
N ASP A 183 10.08 -24.28 8.92
CA ASP A 183 11.35 -25.00 8.69
C ASP A 183 12.47 -24.04 8.28
N ASP A 184 12.20 -23.08 7.38
CA ASP A 184 13.14 -22.02 7.03
C ASP A 184 13.50 -21.11 8.22
N ALA A 185 12.52 -20.80 9.06
CA ALA A 185 12.76 -19.95 10.25
C ALA A 185 13.62 -20.67 11.29
N GLU A 186 13.39 -21.97 11.49
CA GLU A 186 14.19 -22.81 12.39
C GLU A 186 15.63 -22.94 11.89
N TYR A 187 15.82 -23.21 10.60
CA TYR A 187 17.14 -23.27 9.97
C TYR A 187 17.95 -21.97 10.16
N VAL A 188 17.29 -20.82 10.15
CA VAL A 188 17.94 -19.52 10.37
C VAL A 188 18.20 -19.23 11.85
N ALA A 189 17.37 -19.78 12.74
CA ALA A 189 17.58 -19.63 14.19
C ALA A 189 18.80 -20.44 14.67
N ASP A 190 19.11 -21.56 14.00
CA ASP A 190 20.22 -22.46 14.32
C ASP A 190 21.55 -22.03 13.67
N ALA A 191 21.56 -21.05 12.74
CA ALA A 191 22.72 -20.58 11.99
C ALA A 191 23.35 -19.33 12.62
#